data_5ff7bd2d3182b19dfc0816260b41e84b
#
_entry.id   5ff7bd2d3182b19dfc0816260b41e84b
#
_cell.length_a   1.000
_cell.length_b   1.000
_cell.length_c   1.000
_cell.angle_alpha   90.00
_cell.angle_beta   90.00
_cell.angle_gamma   90.00
#
_symmetry.space_group_name_H-M   'P 1'
#
loop_
_entity.id
_entity.type
_entity.pdbx_description
1 polymer ?
#
loop_
_entity_poly.entity_id
_entity_poly.type
_entity_poly.pdbx_seq_one_letter_code
_entity_poly.pdbx_strand_id
1 'polypeptide(L)'
;DNAVFLEIKTCVLGSGRSRSVPDGFDRENGLEQIHSALRVIDDEAGEHGIRVAIEPLNRLETNVFTTVRESVDTCRTLGLKNIFVLADIYHMVMENEDFGALRYAGDKLIHIHFSNPTAKDSPNGGKMKRIFPAEGDGYNYAQFVQAVKEAGYDGRMSIEANCIDFEAEAAE
;
A
#
# COMPACT_ATOMS: atom_id res chain seq x y z
N ASP A 1 -21.29 1.83 -5.58
CA ASP A 1 -22.02 2.70 -6.54
C ASP A 1 -21.13 3.77 -7.19
N ASN A 2 -20.39 4.60 -6.39
CA ASN A 2 -19.56 5.68 -6.96
C ASN A 2 -18.41 5.16 -7.85
N ALA A 3 -17.75 4.10 -7.45
CA ALA A 3 -16.66 3.50 -8.24
C ALA A 3 -17.17 2.98 -9.59
N VAL A 4 -18.34 2.36 -9.60
CA VAL A 4 -18.99 1.87 -10.83
C VAL A 4 -19.38 3.04 -11.73
N PHE A 5 -19.99 4.07 -11.17
CA PHE A 5 -20.38 5.28 -11.92
C PHE A 5 -19.18 5.99 -12.55
N LEU A 6 -18.05 6.03 -11.86
CA LEU A 6 -16.79 6.63 -12.33
C LEU A 6 -15.93 5.67 -13.16
N GLU A 7 -16.42 4.48 -13.46
CA GLU A 7 -15.71 3.42 -14.20
C GLU A 7 -14.34 3.02 -13.58
N ILE A 8 -14.20 3.19 -12.27
CA ILE A 8 -12.98 2.83 -11.52
C ILE A 8 -12.81 1.31 -11.53
N LYS A 9 -11.63 0.84 -11.90
CA LYS A 9 -11.29 -0.59 -11.97
C LYS A 9 -10.46 -1.07 -10.78
N THR A 10 -9.85 -0.16 -10.04
CA THR A 10 -9.03 -0.50 -8.88
C THR A 10 -9.28 0.49 -7.75
N CYS A 11 -9.60 -0.02 -6.56
CA CYS A 11 -9.74 0.77 -5.34
C CYS A 11 -8.62 0.38 -4.37
N VAL A 12 -8.17 1.32 -3.54
CA VAL A 12 -7.19 1.08 -2.49
C VAL A 12 -7.85 0.97 -1.12
N LEU A 13 -7.51 -0.07 -0.37
CA LEU A 13 -7.86 -0.24 1.03
C LEU A 13 -6.66 0.15 1.89
N GLY A 14 -6.45 1.48 2.06
CA GLY A 14 -5.33 2.09 2.79
C GLY A 14 -5.68 2.62 4.19
N SER A 15 -6.92 2.48 4.66
CA SER A 15 -7.38 3.05 5.94
C SER A 15 -6.89 2.22 7.14
N GLY A 16 -5.71 2.55 7.68
CA GLY A 16 -5.10 1.83 8.81
C GLY A 16 -5.99 1.78 10.05
N ARG A 17 -6.59 2.91 10.44
CA ARG A 17 -7.46 2.97 11.63
C ARG A 17 -8.71 2.09 11.55
N SER A 18 -9.26 1.89 10.37
CA SER A 18 -10.49 1.08 10.19
C SER A 18 -10.24 -0.41 10.34
N ARG A 19 -8.98 -0.85 10.26
CA ARG A 19 -8.59 -2.27 10.37
C ARG A 19 -7.65 -2.56 11.53
N SER A 20 -7.29 -1.57 12.35
CA SER A 20 -6.49 -1.80 13.55
C SER A 20 -7.30 -2.47 14.63
N VAL A 21 -6.74 -3.50 15.26
CA VAL A 21 -7.31 -4.11 16.46
C VAL A 21 -7.02 -3.21 17.66
N PRO A 22 -8.04 -2.71 18.37
CA PRO A 22 -7.84 -1.81 19.50
C PRO A 22 -7.09 -2.48 20.66
N ASP A 23 -6.38 -1.69 21.45
CA ASP A 23 -5.75 -2.16 22.67
C ASP A 23 -6.79 -2.77 23.63
N GLY A 24 -6.47 -3.94 24.16
CA GLY A 24 -7.38 -4.66 25.07
C GLY A 24 -8.50 -5.45 24.39
N PHE A 25 -8.65 -5.32 23.06
CA PHE A 25 -9.54 -6.19 22.30
C PHE A 25 -8.83 -7.52 21.98
N ASP A 26 -9.56 -8.62 21.99
CA ASP A 26 -9.01 -9.91 21.61
C ASP A 26 -8.55 -9.91 20.15
N ARG A 27 -7.25 -10.23 19.93
CA ARG A 27 -6.63 -10.11 18.61
C ARG A 27 -7.19 -11.12 17.61
N GLU A 28 -7.50 -12.34 18.03
CA GLU A 28 -8.06 -13.36 17.14
C GLU A 28 -9.44 -12.95 16.67
N ASN A 29 -10.30 -12.52 17.58
CA ASN A 29 -11.62 -12.00 17.24
C ASN A 29 -11.53 -10.77 16.34
N GLY A 30 -10.55 -9.87 16.56
CA GLY A 30 -10.31 -8.72 15.70
C GLY A 30 -9.94 -9.13 14.28
N LEU A 31 -9.03 -10.09 14.14
CA LEU A 31 -8.63 -10.61 12.83
C LEU A 31 -9.79 -11.34 12.13
N GLU A 32 -10.60 -12.10 12.84
CA GLU A 32 -11.78 -12.74 12.26
C GLU A 32 -12.79 -11.75 11.71
N GLN A 33 -13.00 -10.62 12.41
CA GLN A 33 -13.87 -9.56 11.93
C GLN A 33 -13.31 -8.92 10.64
N ILE A 34 -12.00 -8.67 10.61
CA ILE A 34 -11.33 -8.12 9.42
C ILE A 34 -11.41 -9.11 8.26
N HIS A 35 -11.14 -10.40 8.49
CA HIS A 35 -11.24 -11.44 7.46
C HIS A 35 -12.68 -11.56 6.92
N SER A 36 -13.68 -11.44 7.79
CA SER A 36 -15.09 -11.45 7.39
C SER A 36 -15.43 -10.24 6.54
N ALA A 37 -14.95 -9.05 6.91
CA ALA A 37 -15.13 -7.85 6.12
C ALA A 37 -14.43 -7.97 4.74
N LEU A 38 -13.24 -8.56 4.68
CA LEU A 38 -12.54 -8.79 3.41
C LEU A 38 -13.32 -9.71 2.47
N ARG A 39 -13.99 -10.75 2.99
CA ARG A 39 -14.83 -11.62 2.15
C ARG A 39 -16.02 -10.87 1.57
N VAL A 40 -16.68 -10.03 2.37
CA VAL A 40 -17.79 -9.17 1.87
C VAL A 40 -17.29 -8.21 0.80
N ILE A 41 -16.13 -7.59 1.00
CA ILE A 41 -15.53 -6.69 0.01
C ILE A 41 -15.14 -7.45 -1.26
N ASP A 42 -14.61 -8.68 -1.14
CA ASP A 42 -14.23 -9.52 -2.27
C ASP A 42 -15.42 -9.88 -3.15
N ASP A 43 -16.53 -10.29 -2.53
CA ASP A 43 -17.76 -10.65 -3.22
C ASP A 43 -18.35 -9.42 -3.95
N GLU A 44 -18.51 -8.31 -3.23
CA GLU A 44 -19.07 -7.07 -3.79
C GLU A 44 -18.18 -6.50 -4.92
N ALA A 45 -16.86 -6.53 -4.74
CA ALA A 45 -15.93 -6.09 -5.78
C ALA A 45 -16.04 -6.96 -7.04
N GLY A 46 -16.21 -8.27 -6.85
CA GLY A 46 -16.39 -9.24 -7.93
C GLY A 46 -17.67 -9.00 -8.75
N GLU A 47 -18.78 -8.70 -8.09
CA GLU A 47 -20.06 -8.39 -8.75
C GLU A 47 -19.95 -7.15 -9.67
N HIS A 48 -19.06 -6.23 -9.33
CA HIS A 48 -18.86 -4.99 -10.08
C HIS A 48 -17.62 -4.98 -10.97
N GLY A 49 -16.85 -6.06 -11.04
CA GLY A 49 -15.63 -6.16 -11.83
C GLY A 49 -14.54 -5.16 -11.36
N ILE A 50 -14.52 -4.88 -10.05
CA ILE A 50 -13.56 -3.99 -9.40
C ILE A 50 -12.51 -4.85 -8.69
N ARG A 51 -11.25 -4.42 -8.69
CA ARG A 51 -10.18 -4.98 -7.89
C ARG A 51 -9.92 -4.08 -6.69
N VAL A 52 -9.75 -4.66 -5.50
CA VAL A 52 -9.41 -3.91 -4.29
C VAL A 52 -8.00 -4.27 -3.85
N ALA A 53 -7.13 -3.30 -3.74
CA ALA A 53 -5.76 -3.48 -3.30
C ALA A 53 -5.62 -3.15 -1.81
N ILE A 54 -5.27 -4.12 -0.97
CA ILE A 54 -4.84 -3.84 0.40
C ILE A 54 -3.48 -3.13 0.31
N GLU A 55 -3.39 -1.97 0.95
CA GLU A 55 -2.14 -1.28 1.16
C GLU A 55 -1.59 -1.61 2.55
N PRO A 56 -0.50 -2.35 2.66
CA PRO A 56 0.20 -2.53 3.93
C PRO A 56 0.75 -1.20 4.41
N LEU A 57 0.46 -0.85 5.67
CA LEU A 57 0.93 0.39 6.28
C LEU A 57 1.93 0.06 7.40
N ASN A 58 2.85 0.96 7.69
CA ASN A 58 3.80 0.77 8.78
C ASN A 58 3.12 0.69 10.16
N ARG A 59 3.81 0.12 11.14
CA ARG A 59 3.29 -0.13 12.50
C ARG A 59 2.92 1.10 13.30
N LEU A 60 3.30 2.29 12.86
CA LEU A 60 2.85 3.53 13.48
C LEU A 60 1.41 3.90 13.09
N GLU A 61 0.91 3.30 12.01
CA GLU A 61 -0.40 3.61 11.43
C GLU A 61 -1.44 2.49 11.62
N THR A 62 -0.98 1.25 11.72
CA THR A 62 -1.85 0.08 11.92
C THR A 62 -1.08 -1.06 12.59
N ASN A 63 -1.81 -2.03 13.12
CA ASN A 63 -1.25 -3.28 13.64
C ASN A 63 -1.72 -4.53 12.88
N VAL A 64 -2.35 -4.32 11.70
CA VAL A 64 -2.83 -5.40 10.81
C VAL A 64 -2.49 -5.04 9.37
N PHE A 65 -1.94 -5.99 8.63
CA PHE A 65 -1.40 -5.79 7.28
C PHE A 65 -0.29 -4.75 7.25
N THR A 66 0.81 -5.08 7.91
CA THR A 66 1.98 -4.20 8.01
C THR A 66 3.06 -4.51 6.97
N THR A 67 2.93 -5.62 6.26
CA THR A 67 3.85 -6.01 5.18
C THR A 67 3.10 -6.50 3.94
N VAL A 68 3.75 -6.38 2.79
CA VAL A 68 3.25 -6.96 1.53
C VAL A 68 3.06 -8.47 1.67
N ARG A 69 4.02 -9.17 2.30
CA ARG A 69 3.93 -10.62 2.52
C ARG A 69 2.71 -11.02 3.35
N GLU A 70 2.50 -10.37 4.49
CA GLU A 70 1.32 -10.63 5.36
C GLU A 70 0.01 -10.48 4.58
N SER A 71 -0.10 -9.41 3.80
CA SER A 71 -1.30 -9.12 3.01
C SER A 71 -1.54 -10.17 1.91
N VAL A 72 -0.48 -10.57 1.23
CA VAL A 72 -0.53 -11.62 0.19
C VAL A 72 -0.93 -12.96 0.79
N ASP A 73 -0.34 -13.33 1.94
CA ASP A 73 -0.64 -14.59 2.62
C ASP A 73 -2.09 -14.63 3.08
N THR A 74 -2.61 -13.50 3.58
CA THR A 74 -4.03 -13.37 3.93
C THR A 74 -4.92 -13.55 2.71
N CYS A 75 -4.63 -12.87 1.59
CA CYS A 75 -5.41 -13.04 0.36
C CYS A 75 -5.43 -14.49 -0.13
N ARG A 76 -4.29 -15.17 -0.07
CA ARG A 76 -4.16 -16.58 -0.48
C ARG A 76 -4.89 -17.53 0.47
N THR A 77 -4.68 -17.34 1.78
CA THR A 77 -5.31 -18.20 2.83
C THR A 77 -6.83 -18.10 2.80
N LEU A 78 -7.37 -16.90 2.60
CA LEU A 78 -8.81 -16.68 2.52
C LEU A 78 -9.39 -16.99 1.13
N GLY A 79 -8.57 -17.27 0.12
CA GLY A 79 -9.01 -17.57 -1.24
C GLY A 79 -9.65 -16.39 -1.96
N LEU A 80 -9.26 -15.15 -1.60
CA LEU A 80 -9.84 -13.92 -2.17
C LEU A 80 -9.47 -13.77 -3.64
N LYS A 81 -10.46 -13.47 -4.48
CA LYS A 81 -10.33 -13.42 -5.94
C LYS A 81 -10.19 -12.00 -6.47
N ASN A 82 -10.86 -11.05 -5.84
CA ASN A 82 -10.96 -9.66 -6.25
C ASN A 82 -10.17 -8.73 -5.32
N ILE A 83 -9.61 -9.28 -4.22
CA ILE A 83 -8.68 -8.58 -3.34
C ILE A 83 -7.26 -8.95 -3.70
N PHE A 84 -6.46 -7.92 -3.85
CA PHE A 84 -5.06 -7.89 -4.25
C PHE A 84 -4.25 -7.08 -3.26
N VAL A 85 -3.00 -6.77 -3.61
CA VAL A 85 -2.09 -6.01 -2.75
C VAL A 85 -1.48 -4.84 -3.53
N LEU A 86 -1.33 -3.74 -2.85
CA LEU A 86 -0.53 -2.60 -3.25
C LEU A 86 0.79 -2.64 -2.47
N ALA A 87 1.88 -2.22 -3.08
CA ALA A 87 3.15 -2.01 -2.39
C ALA A 87 3.50 -0.53 -2.40
N ASP A 88 3.78 0.02 -1.21
CA ASP A 88 4.26 1.39 -1.04
C ASP A 88 5.71 1.34 -0.56
N ILE A 89 6.63 1.95 -1.32
CA ILE A 89 8.05 1.98 -0.97
C ILE A 89 8.29 2.58 0.41
N TYR A 90 7.53 3.61 0.81
CA TYR A 90 7.67 4.24 2.13
C TYR A 90 7.35 3.26 3.25
N HIS A 91 6.22 2.56 3.17
CA HIS A 91 5.84 1.60 4.20
C HIS A 91 6.79 0.39 4.25
N MET A 92 7.22 -0.11 3.09
CA MET A 92 8.20 -1.20 3.02
C MET A 92 9.53 -0.80 3.70
N VAL A 93 10.01 0.42 3.45
CA VAL A 93 11.24 0.94 4.08
C VAL A 93 11.06 1.14 5.58
N MET A 94 9.93 1.69 6.03
CA MET A 94 9.63 1.89 7.44
C MET A 94 9.55 0.57 8.23
N GLU A 95 9.07 -0.50 7.60
CA GLU A 95 9.00 -1.83 8.20
C GLU A 95 10.27 -2.67 7.98
N ASN A 96 11.28 -2.14 7.28
CA ASN A 96 12.47 -2.87 6.83
C ASN A 96 12.11 -4.14 6.04
N GLU A 97 11.00 -4.10 5.30
CA GLU A 97 10.59 -5.20 4.45
C GLU A 97 11.51 -5.31 3.23
N ASP A 98 12.01 -6.51 2.97
CA ASP A 98 12.83 -6.79 1.80
C ASP A 98 12.01 -6.65 0.50
N PHE A 99 12.54 -5.94 -0.50
CA PHE A 99 11.86 -5.72 -1.77
C PHE A 99 11.60 -7.01 -2.57
N GLY A 100 12.21 -8.13 -2.21
CA GLY A 100 11.83 -9.44 -2.73
C GLY A 100 10.38 -9.83 -2.41
N ALA A 101 9.71 -9.12 -1.49
CA ALA A 101 8.28 -9.24 -1.25
C ALA A 101 7.44 -8.90 -2.49
N LEU A 102 7.92 -8.02 -3.38
CA LEU A 102 7.25 -7.70 -4.65
C LEU A 102 7.17 -8.93 -5.56
N ARG A 103 8.28 -9.66 -5.71
CA ARG A 103 8.30 -10.91 -6.46
C ARG A 103 7.44 -11.99 -5.79
N TYR A 104 7.47 -12.04 -4.44
CA TYR A 104 6.59 -12.94 -3.68
C TYR A 104 5.12 -12.67 -3.94
N ALA A 105 4.73 -11.41 -4.06
CA ALA A 105 3.35 -11.03 -4.36
C ALA A 105 2.88 -11.55 -5.73
N GLY A 106 3.75 -11.49 -6.74
CA GLY A 106 3.45 -12.00 -8.09
C GLY A 106 2.20 -11.35 -8.66
N ASP A 107 1.25 -12.15 -9.10
CA ASP A 107 -0.03 -11.73 -9.68
C ASP A 107 -0.97 -11.00 -8.69
N LYS A 108 -0.70 -11.09 -7.38
CA LYS A 108 -1.43 -10.34 -6.37
C LYS A 108 -1.01 -8.86 -6.29
N LEU A 109 0.14 -8.47 -6.83
CA LEU A 109 0.59 -7.07 -6.87
C LEU A 109 -0.09 -6.34 -8.04
N ILE A 110 -0.99 -5.40 -7.76
CA ILE A 110 -1.75 -4.69 -8.81
C ILE A 110 -1.55 -3.17 -8.80
N HIS A 111 -0.89 -2.63 -7.80
CA HIS A 111 -0.56 -1.19 -7.75
C HIS A 111 0.70 -0.96 -6.92
N ILE A 112 1.36 0.17 -7.19
CA ILE A 112 2.53 0.63 -6.44
C ILE A 112 2.36 2.11 -6.10
N HIS A 113 2.59 2.46 -4.84
CA HIS A 113 2.84 3.83 -4.42
C HIS A 113 4.34 4.10 -4.37
N PHE A 114 4.74 5.25 -4.88
CA PHE A 114 6.13 5.62 -5.04
C PHE A 114 6.40 7.01 -4.46
N SER A 115 7.48 7.11 -3.70
CA SER A 115 7.92 8.37 -3.10
C SER A 115 9.39 8.24 -2.71
N ASN A 116 10.04 9.34 -2.32
CA ASN A 116 11.26 9.24 -1.54
C ASN A 116 10.86 8.90 -0.09
N PRO A 117 11.24 7.73 0.45
CA PRO A 117 10.83 7.30 1.78
C PRO A 117 11.63 7.93 2.91
N THR A 118 12.61 8.78 2.60
CA THR A 118 13.43 9.44 3.62
C THR A 118 12.70 10.62 4.25
N ALA A 119 13.03 10.90 5.51
CA ALA A 119 12.52 12.10 6.18
C ALA A 119 13.39 13.30 5.84
N LYS A 120 12.77 14.42 5.46
CA LYS A 120 13.41 15.74 5.36
C LYS A 120 12.88 16.68 6.45
N ASP A 121 13.68 17.66 6.81
CA ASP A 121 13.22 18.72 7.69
C ASP A 121 12.19 19.59 6.96
N SER A 122 11.06 19.81 7.62
CA SER A 122 10.03 20.71 7.14
C SER A 122 10.39 22.15 7.49
N PRO A 123 10.07 23.15 6.65
CA PRO A 123 10.22 24.57 7.00
C PRO A 123 9.54 24.97 8.31
N ASN A 124 8.55 24.22 8.76
CA ASN A 124 7.81 24.45 10.01
C ASN A 124 8.37 23.64 11.20
N GLY A 125 9.59 23.11 11.10
CA GLY A 125 10.28 22.42 12.20
C GLY A 125 9.86 20.97 12.45
N GLY A 126 8.98 20.39 11.63
CA GLY A 126 8.65 18.96 11.63
C GLY A 126 9.55 18.17 10.70
N LYS A 127 9.35 16.85 10.64
CA LYS A 127 9.93 16.01 9.59
C LYS A 127 8.87 15.63 8.59
N MET A 128 9.07 16.01 7.33
CA MET A 128 8.29 15.46 6.23
C MET A 128 8.80 14.06 5.89
N LYS A 129 7.89 13.15 5.76
CA LYS A 129 8.10 11.79 5.27
C LYS A 129 7.39 11.63 3.94
N ARG A 130 7.82 10.70 3.09
CA ARG A 130 7.21 10.51 1.77
C ARG A 130 7.27 11.79 0.94
N ILE A 131 8.45 12.31 0.68
CA ILE A 131 8.62 13.48 -0.17
C ILE A 131 8.61 13.06 -1.65
N PHE A 132 8.40 14.03 -2.55
CA PHE A 132 8.54 13.78 -3.98
C PHE A 132 9.92 13.20 -4.29
N PRO A 133 10.00 12.16 -5.17
CA PRO A 133 11.28 11.68 -5.67
C PRO A 133 11.86 12.73 -6.63
N ALA A 134 13.10 13.13 -6.42
CA ALA A 134 13.79 14.11 -7.22
C ALA A 134 15.23 13.69 -7.53
N GLU A 135 15.82 14.23 -8.60
CA GLU A 135 17.23 14.01 -8.89
C GLU A 135 18.10 14.56 -7.76
N GLY A 136 19.02 13.73 -7.25
CA GLY A 136 19.93 14.14 -6.18
C GLY A 136 19.27 14.19 -4.77
N ASP A 137 18.09 13.64 -4.58
CA ASP A 137 17.38 13.60 -3.28
C ASP A 137 18.07 12.71 -2.23
N GLY A 138 19.10 11.96 -2.64
CA GLY A 138 19.92 11.13 -1.77
C GLY A 138 19.39 9.72 -1.53
N TYR A 139 18.24 9.33 -2.10
CA TYR A 139 17.73 7.99 -2.01
C TYR A 139 18.11 7.14 -3.23
N ASN A 140 18.52 5.89 -3.01
CA ASN A 140 18.84 4.95 -4.08
C ASN A 140 17.63 4.10 -4.46
N TYR A 141 16.93 4.49 -5.50
CA TYR A 141 15.75 3.77 -6.00
C TYR A 141 16.08 2.50 -6.79
N ALA A 142 17.35 2.27 -7.16
CA ALA A 142 17.71 1.20 -8.08
C ALA A 142 17.28 -0.19 -7.59
N GLN A 143 17.41 -0.46 -6.30
CA GLN A 143 17.03 -1.75 -5.73
C GLN A 143 15.51 -1.97 -5.81
N PHE A 144 14.72 -0.95 -5.50
CA PHE A 144 13.27 -1.04 -5.60
C PHE A 144 12.81 -1.23 -7.04
N VAL A 145 13.31 -0.40 -7.96
CA VAL A 145 12.99 -0.50 -9.40
C VAL A 145 13.41 -1.87 -9.98
N GLN A 146 14.55 -2.38 -9.56
CA GLN A 146 14.99 -3.72 -9.97
C GLN A 146 14.03 -4.79 -9.46
N ALA A 147 13.62 -4.72 -8.20
CA ALA A 147 12.65 -5.65 -7.62
C ALA A 147 11.27 -5.59 -8.30
N VAL A 148 10.81 -4.39 -8.69
CA VAL A 148 9.59 -4.22 -9.48
C VAL A 148 9.70 -4.94 -10.83
N LYS A 149 10.83 -4.79 -11.53
CA LYS A 149 11.08 -5.49 -12.81
C LYS A 149 11.14 -7.00 -12.62
N GLU A 150 11.82 -7.47 -11.58
CA GLU A 150 11.94 -8.92 -11.27
C GLU A 150 10.59 -9.52 -10.85
N ALA A 151 9.68 -8.72 -10.28
CA ALA A 151 8.31 -9.13 -10.01
C ALA A 151 7.45 -9.28 -11.28
N GLY A 152 7.95 -8.81 -12.44
CA GLY A 152 7.19 -8.76 -13.69
C GLY A 152 6.06 -7.73 -13.67
N TYR A 153 6.13 -6.74 -12.78
CA TYR A 153 5.10 -5.72 -12.69
C TYR A 153 5.26 -4.68 -13.79
N ASP A 154 4.22 -4.50 -14.59
CA ASP A 154 4.13 -3.55 -15.72
C ASP A 154 2.99 -2.54 -15.57
N GLY A 155 2.35 -2.51 -14.38
CA GLY A 155 1.25 -1.62 -14.07
C GLY A 155 1.69 -0.19 -13.76
N ARG A 156 0.71 0.61 -13.34
CA ARG A 156 0.94 2.02 -12.97
C ARG A 156 1.55 2.12 -11.57
N MET A 157 2.44 3.11 -11.41
CA MET A 157 2.90 3.59 -10.11
C MET A 157 2.36 4.99 -9.89
N SER A 158 1.77 5.24 -8.74
CA SER A 158 1.29 6.56 -8.34
C SER A 158 2.26 7.19 -7.36
N ILE A 159 2.56 8.47 -7.57
CA ILE A 159 3.29 9.24 -6.57
C ILE A 159 2.35 9.47 -5.38
N GLU A 160 2.80 9.06 -4.19
CA GLU A 160 2.15 9.37 -2.92
C GLU A 160 3.16 10.07 -2.01
N ALA A 161 3.19 11.38 -2.06
CA ALA A 161 4.17 12.20 -1.38
C ALA A 161 3.52 13.34 -0.58
N ASN A 162 4.11 13.66 0.56
CA ASN A 162 3.79 14.87 1.29
C ASN A 162 4.53 16.04 0.64
N CYS A 163 3.83 17.10 0.33
CA CYS A 163 4.38 18.33 -0.22
C CYS A 163 3.76 19.54 0.49
N ILE A 164 4.48 20.66 0.42
CA ILE A 164 4.00 21.95 0.93
C ILE A 164 3.26 22.68 -0.18
N ASP A 165 3.81 22.61 -1.39
CA ASP A 165 3.27 23.20 -2.60
C ASP A 165 3.33 22.16 -3.72
N PHE A 166 2.19 21.53 -3.96
CA PHE A 166 2.11 20.43 -4.93
C PHE A 166 2.48 20.89 -6.35
N GLU A 167 2.05 22.10 -6.75
CA GLU A 167 2.31 22.59 -8.11
C GLU A 167 3.78 22.91 -8.32
N ALA A 168 4.43 23.51 -7.33
CA ALA A 168 5.84 23.83 -7.41
C ALA A 168 6.71 22.54 -7.33
N GLU A 169 6.42 21.66 -6.37
CA GLU A 169 7.23 20.45 -6.13
C GLU A 169 7.04 19.37 -7.21
N ALA A 170 5.89 19.34 -7.89
CA ALA A 170 5.64 18.41 -8.99
C ALA A 170 6.24 18.87 -10.33
N ALA A 171 6.72 20.10 -10.42
CA ALA A 171 7.33 20.68 -11.62
C ALA A 171 8.86 20.53 -11.68
N GLU A 172 9.50 20.14 -10.57
CA GLU A 172 10.94 19.83 -10.47
C GLU A 172 11.24 18.39 -10.92
#